data_79dc40da9484a2b1d6261ddbb3bb6d7c
#
_entry.id   79dc40da9484a2b1d6261ddbb3bb6d7c
#
_cell.length_a   1.000
_cell.length_b   1.000
_cell.length_c   1.000
_cell.angle_alpha   90.00
_cell.angle_beta   90.00
_cell.angle_gamma   90.00
#
_symmetry.space_group_name_H-M   'P 1'
#
loop_
_entity.id
_entity.type
_entity.pdbx_description
1 polymer ?
#
loop_
_entity_poly.entity_id
_entity_poly.type
_entity_poly.pdbx_seq_one_letter_code
_entity_poly.pdbx_strand_id
1 'polypeptide(L)'
;VIDSYSICQNTTDNCAGGPTPWGTWLTCEEFEMGQVYECDPSGKNPAVLRAAMGSFAHEAVAIDVNNDCAYLTEDRPDGGLYRFTATNGLPDLSRGTLEIAAVVVRGSEKFVEWKAVDDPHARTRPTRRQVASYQPFAGGEGIAIQDGVVYFTTKHDNRVWRYDTRSNQLDILYE
;
A
#
# COMPACT_ATOMS: atom_id res chain seq x y z
N VAL A 1 -2.79 28.42 -12.25
CA VAL A 1 -1.55 28.10 -11.53
C VAL A 1 -0.83 29.41 -11.29
N ILE A 2 -0.52 29.72 -10.03
CA ILE A 2 0.18 30.95 -9.65
C ILE A 2 1.69 30.65 -9.54
N ASP A 3 2.02 29.46 -9.06
CA ASP A 3 3.40 28.97 -8.91
C ASP A 3 3.44 27.44 -8.87
N SER A 4 4.62 26.85 -9.07
CA SER A 4 4.87 25.42 -8.92
C SER A 4 6.26 25.19 -8.32
N TYR A 5 6.36 24.23 -7.42
CA TYR A 5 7.62 23.86 -6.77
C TYR A 5 7.68 22.36 -6.53
N SER A 6 8.91 21.83 -6.46
CA SER A 6 9.12 20.41 -6.18
C SER A 6 9.03 20.13 -4.70
N ILE A 7 8.28 19.11 -4.31
CA ILE A 7 8.18 18.60 -2.93
C ILE A 7 8.93 17.28 -2.73
N CYS A 8 9.40 16.66 -3.82
CA CYS A 8 10.19 15.43 -3.79
C CYS A 8 11.28 15.49 -4.87
N GLN A 9 12.48 15.02 -4.54
CA GLN A 9 13.62 14.94 -5.45
C GLN A 9 14.31 13.58 -5.31
N ASN A 10 15.06 13.18 -6.34
CA ASN A 10 15.79 11.91 -6.39
C ASN A 10 14.89 10.68 -6.25
N THR A 11 13.71 10.76 -6.85
CA THR A 11 12.76 9.66 -7.03
C THR A 11 12.55 9.41 -8.51
N THR A 12 12.03 8.23 -8.86
CA THR A 12 11.77 7.87 -10.26
C THR A 12 10.43 7.12 -10.38
N ASP A 13 9.83 7.21 -11.56
CA ASP A 13 8.60 6.51 -11.90
C ASP A 13 7.50 6.66 -10.83
N ASN A 14 7.36 7.86 -10.27
CA ASN A 14 6.32 8.13 -9.30
C ASN A 14 4.95 8.05 -9.97
N CYS A 15 4.09 7.22 -9.43
CA CYS A 15 2.70 7.12 -9.86
C CYS A 15 1.78 7.78 -8.84
N ALA A 16 0.78 7.08 -8.32
CA ALA A 16 -0.15 7.66 -7.37
C ALA A 16 0.48 7.88 -5.96
N GLY A 17 -0.12 7.35 -4.94
CA GLY A 17 0.25 7.57 -3.55
C GLY A 17 -0.98 7.83 -2.70
N GLY A 18 -0.85 8.71 -1.68
CA GLY A 18 -2.01 9.08 -0.87
C GLY A 18 -1.71 10.18 0.16
N PRO A 19 -2.74 10.95 0.56
CA PRO A 19 -2.63 11.92 1.62
C PRO A 19 -2.55 11.24 2.99
N THR A 20 -1.81 11.84 3.90
CA THR A 20 -1.84 11.43 5.30
C THR A 20 -2.77 12.32 6.12
N PRO A 21 -3.38 11.78 7.19
CA PRO A 21 -4.21 12.58 8.10
C PRO A 21 -3.45 13.69 8.85
N TRP A 22 -2.12 13.61 8.89
CA TRP A 22 -1.24 14.63 9.51
C TRP A 22 -0.67 15.65 8.51
N GLY A 23 -1.21 15.69 7.28
CA GLY A 23 -0.99 16.76 6.31
C GLY A 23 0.25 16.59 5.42
N THR A 24 0.83 15.38 5.33
CA THR A 24 1.86 15.05 4.33
C THR A 24 1.27 14.28 3.15
N TRP A 25 2.07 14.10 2.10
CA TRP A 25 1.74 13.27 0.94
C TRP A 25 2.73 12.11 0.84
N LEU A 26 2.21 10.90 0.71
CA LEU A 26 3.02 9.72 0.37
C LEU A 26 3.03 9.56 -1.14
N THR A 27 4.21 9.62 -1.77
CA THR A 27 4.37 9.34 -3.20
C THR A 27 4.99 7.97 -3.39
N CYS A 28 4.51 7.24 -4.39
CA CYS A 28 4.82 5.85 -4.66
C CYS A 28 5.66 5.71 -5.92
N GLU A 29 6.82 5.03 -5.84
CA GLU A 29 7.62 4.67 -7.01
C GLU A 29 7.10 3.35 -7.61
N GLU A 30 6.64 3.39 -8.88
CA GLU A 30 6.02 2.26 -9.57
C GLU A 30 7.04 1.48 -10.42
N PHE A 31 8.03 0.89 -9.78
CA PHE A 31 8.94 -0.09 -10.40
C PHE A 31 9.32 -1.19 -9.39
N GLU A 32 9.93 -2.30 -9.86
CA GLU A 32 10.12 -3.53 -9.05
C GLU A 32 10.80 -3.31 -7.70
N MET A 33 11.71 -2.32 -7.59
CA MET A 33 12.40 -1.94 -6.36
C MET A 33 11.96 -0.57 -5.85
N GLY A 34 10.81 -0.08 -6.31
CA GLY A 34 10.24 1.19 -5.92
C GLY A 34 9.97 1.27 -4.43
N GLN A 35 9.96 2.48 -3.91
CA GLN A 35 9.78 2.79 -2.51
C GLN A 35 8.75 3.91 -2.30
N VAL A 36 8.41 4.18 -1.07
CA VAL A 36 7.49 5.26 -0.69
C VAL A 36 8.27 6.40 -0.06
N TYR A 37 7.99 7.62 -0.50
CA TYR A 37 8.53 8.84 0.10
C TYR A 37 7.41 9.68 0.70
N GLU A 38 7.63 10.17 1.91
CA GLU A 38 6.72 11.10 2.58
C GLU A 38 7.18 12.52 2.33
N CYS A 39 6.32 13.32 1.73
CA CYS A 39 6.59 14.67 1.27
C CYS A 39 5.84 15.70 2.11
N ASP A 40 6.51 16.80 2.45
CA ASP A 40 5.88 18.02 2.97
C ASP A 40 5.28 18.80 1.80
N PRO A 41 3.92 18.94 1.71
CA PRO A 41 3.29 19.68 0.61
C PRO A 41 3.66 21.16 0.57
N SER A 42 4.18 21.73 1.65
CA SER A 42 4.67 23.12 1.66
C SER A 42 6.03 23.28 0.98
N GLY A 43 6.74 22.19 0.69
CA GLY A 43 8.10 22.20 0.12
C GLY A 43 9.18 22.72 1.06
N LYS A 44 8.90 22.95 2.35
CA LYS A 44 9.86 23.48 3.33
C LYS A 44 10.81 22.41 3.85
N ASN A 45 10.33 21.18 3.94
CA ASN A 45 11.12 20.05 4.43
C ASN A 45 11.40 19.08 3.27
N PRO A 46 12.58 18.44 3.25
CA PRO A 46 12.88 17.43 2.24
C PRO A 46 11.97 16.20 2.42
N ALA A 47 11.67 15.52 1.31
CA ALA A 47 10.97 14.26 1.34
C ALA A 47 11.77 13.20 2.11
N VAL A 48 11.06 12.34 2.84
CA VAL A 48 11.65 11.31 3.70
C VAL A 48 11.31 9.93 3.15
N LEU A 49 12.35 9.14 2.86
CA LEU A 49 12.19 7.74 2.46
C LEU A 49 11.57 6.92 3.60
N ARG A 50 10.52 6.17 3.29
CA ARG A 50 9.82 5.25 4.19
C ARG A 50 10.13 3.79 3.86
N ALA A 51 11.41 3.43 3.89
CA ALA A 51 11.94 2.13 3.46
C ALA A 51 11.27 0.92 4.17
N ALA A 52 10.76 1.10 5.39
CA ALA A 52 10.05 0.05 6.13
C ALA A 52 8.73 -0.35 5.47
N MET A 53 8.16 0.49 4.60
CA MET A 53 6.94 0.18 3.84
C MET A 53 7.18 -0.79 2.68
N GLY A 54 8.43 -1.21 2.46
CA GLY A 54 8.82 -2.23 1.50
C GLY A 54 9.33 -1.71 0.18
N SER A 55 9.83 -2.65 -0.64
CA SER A 55 10.31 -2.38 -2.00
C SER A 55 9.54 -3.26 -2.99
N PHE A 56 8.68 -2.66 -3.78
CA PHE A 56 7.87 -3.27 -4.85
C PHE A 56 7.33 -2.16 -5.78
N ALA A 57 6.64 -2.52 -6.84
CA ALA A 57 6.02 -1.52 -7.73
C ALA A 57 4.82 -0.86 -7.02
N HIS A 58 5.12 0.14 -6.19
CA HIS A 58 4.09 0.85 -5.42
C HIS A 58 3.22 1.68 -6.33
N GLU A 59 1.88 1.48 -6.23
CA GLU A 59 0.91 2.29 -6.94
C GLU A 59 0.29 3.35 -6.01
N ALA A 60 -0.45 2.94 -5.01
CA ALA A 60 -1.17 3.85 -4.13
C ALA A 60 -1.14 3.38 -2.66
N VAL A 61 -1.47 4.31 -1.75
CA VAL A 61 -1.49 4.08 -0.31
C VAL A 61 -2.67 4.75 0.37
N ALA A 62 -3.30 4.05 1.32
CA ALA A 62 -4.36 4.58 2.18
C ALA A 62 -4.01 4.37 3.65
N ILE A 63 -4.17 5.41 4.47
CA ILE A 63 -3.84 5.39 5.90
C ILE A 63 -5.07 5.04 6.73
N ASP A 64 -4.94 4.04 7.59
CA ASP A 64 -5.94 3.65 8.59
C ASP A 64 -5.46 4.05 10.00
N VAL A 65 -5.94 5.19 10.47
CA VAL A 65 -5.58 5.71 11.79
C VAL A 65 -6.14 4.89 12.96
N ASN A 66 -7.21 4.12 12.72
CA ASN A 66 -7.84 3.34 13.77
C ASN A 66 -7.06 2.04 14.07
N ASN A 67 -6.29 1.56 13.10
CA ASN A 67 -5.51 0.34 13.20
C ASN A 67 -3.99 0.58 13.14
N ASP A 68 -3.54 1.84 13.23
CA ASP A 68 -2.12 2.25 13.14
C ASP A 68 -1.39 1.68 11.93
N CYS A 69 -2.05 1.63 10.76
CA CYS A 69 -1.51 1.00 9.57
C CYS A 69 -1.78 1.78 8.27
N ALA A 70 -1.09 1.34 7.22
CA ALA A 70 -1.30 1.75 5.84
C ALA A 70 -1.56 0.52 4.97
N TYR A 71 -2.47 0.65 3.99
CA TYR A 71 -2.69 -0.35 2.95
C TYR A 71 -2.10 0.16 1.65
N LEU A 72 -1.42 -0.74 0.90
CA LEU A 72 -0.70 -0.40 -0.33
C LEU A 72 -1.04 -1.38 -1.44
N THR A 73 -1.17 -0.86 -2.65
CA THR A 73 -1.35 -1.64 -3.87
C THR A 73 -0.05 -1.79 -4.63
N GLU A 74 0.13 -2.93 -5.31
CA GLU A 74 1.26 -3.21 -6.19
C GLU A 74 0.78 -3.37 -7.62
N ASP A 75 1.29 -2.54 -8.54
CA ASP A 75 0.98 -2.65 -9.96
C ASP A 75 1.87 -3.67 -10.65
N ARG A 76 1.48 -4.92 -10.55
CA ARG A 76 2.02 -6.06 -11.31
C ARG A 76 0.89 -7.03 -11.66
N PRO A 77 1.00 -7.78 -12.77
CA PRO A 77 -0.02 -8.79 -13.12
C PRO A 77 -0.25 -9.82 -12.01
N ASP A 78 0.77 -10.06 -11.19
CA ASP A 78 0.74 -10.92 -10.02
C ASP A 78 0.98 -10.11 -8.71
N GLY A 79 0.57 -8.83 -8.70
CA GLY A 79 0.79 -7.92 -7.59
C GLY A 79 0.08 -8.33 -6.30
N GLY A 80 0.57 -7.81 -5.17
CA GLY A 80 -0.01 -8.02 -3.85
C GLY A 80 -0.86 -6.85 -3.38
N LEU A 81 -1.69 -7.11 -2.36
CA LEU A 81 -2.21 -6.07 -1.47
C LEU A 81 -1.40 -6.17 -0.18
N TYR A 82 -0.85 -5.06 0.27
CA TYR A 82 0.00 -5.04 1.45
C TYR A 82 -0.64 -4.23 2.58
N ARG A 83 -0.23 -4.57 3.82
CA ARG A 83 -0.49 -3.79 5.02
C ARG A 83 0.84 -3.51 5.70
N PHE A 84 1.11 -2.24 6.00
CA PHE A 84 2.20 -1.82 6.86
C PHE A 84 1.64 -1.37 8.19
N THR A 85 2.04 -2.02 9.29
CA THR A 85 1.62 -1.64 10.64
C THR A 85 2.77 -0.96 11.36
N ALA A 86 2.59 0.28 11.79
CA ALA A 86 3.60 1.09 12.45
C ALA A 86 3.93 0.56 13.85
N THR A 87 5.22 0.36 14.16
CA THR A 87 5.65 -0.20 15.47
C THR A 87 5.31 0.72 16.65
N ASN A 88 5.41 2.03 16.45
CA ASN A 88 5.18 3.03 17.49
C ASN A 88 3.84 3.74 17.33
N GLY A 89 2.97 3.24 16.46
CA GLY A 89 1.75 3.90 16.04
C GLY A 89 1.99 5.04 15.05
N LEU A 90 0.96 5.45 14.34
CA LEU A 90 1.00 6.60 13.43
C LEU A 90 1.18 7.91 14.21
N PRO A 91 1.91 8.89 13.69
CA PRO A 91 2.42 9.03 12.32
C PRO A 91 3.82 8.44 12.06
N ASP A 92 4.38 7.61 12.93
CA ASP A 92 5.74 7.07 12.74
C ASP A 92 5.78 5.96 11.69
N LEU A 93 6.08 6.32 10.44
CA LEU A 93 6.26 5.38 9.32
C LEU A 93 7.71 4.87 9.17
N SER A 94 8.60 5.18 10.13
CA SER A 94 10.02 4.82 10.03
C SER A 94 10.29 3.35 10.33
N ARG A 95 9.42 2.70 11.10
CA ARG A 95 9.53 1.29 11.52
C ARG A 95 8.16 0.64 11.58
N GLY A 96 8.09 -0.61 11.13
CA GLY A 96 6.84 -1.37 11.17
C GLY A 96 6.99 -2.77 10.63
N THR A 97 5.89 -3.46 10.57
CA THR A 97 5.78 -4.79 9.97
C THR A 97 5.06 -4.67 8.64
N LEU A 98 5.69 -5.14 7.56
CA LEU A 98 5.04 -5.28 6.27
C LEU A 98 4.44 -6.68 6.17
N GLU A 99 3.18 -6.73 5.77
CA GLU A 99 2.43 -7.97 5.55
C GLU A 99 1.79 -7.95 4.16
N ILE A 100 1.55 -9.14 3.61
CA ILE A 100 0.85 -9.32 2.34
C ILE A 100 -0.45 -10.12 2.56
N ALA A 101 -1.49 -9.79 1.82
CA ALA A 101 -2.78 -10.45 1.92
C ALA A 101 -2.73 -11.88 1.36
N ALA A 102 -3.14 -12.85 2.17
CA ALA A 102 -3.59 -14.17 1.74
C ALA A 102 -5.12 -14.23 1.88
N VAL A 103 -5.79 -15.00 1.03
CA VAL A 103 -7.25 -15.11 1.08
C VAL A 103 -7.64 -16.54 1.43
N VAL A 104 -8.49 -16.66 2.45
CA VAL A 104 -9.11 -17.91 2.85
C VAL A 104 -10.61 -17.87 2.55
N VAL A 105 -11.16 -19.00 2.10
CA VAL A 105 -12.58 -19.15 1.79
C VAL A 105 -13.26 -19.94 2.91
N ARG A 106 -14.36 -19.39 3.42
CA ARG A 106 -15.19 -20.04 4.45
C ARG A 106 -16.66 -20.03 3.96
N GLY A 107 -17.12 -21.19 3.52
CA GLY A 107 -18.40 -21.26 2.80
C GLY A 107 -18.33 -20.51 1.47
N SER A 108 -19.19 -19.52 1.28
CA SER A 108 -19.19 -18.62 0.12
C SER A 108 -18.41 -17.31 0.31
N GLU A 109 -17.90 -17.07 1.51
CA GLU A 109 -17.26 -15.81 1.89
C GLU A 109 -15.75 -15.91 1.81
N LYS A 110 -15.10 -14.80 1.50
CA LYS A 110 -13.63 -14.66 1.45
C LYS A 110 -13.16 -13.77 2.59
N PHE A 111 -12.05 -14.15 3.19
CA PHE A 111 -11.44 -13.39 4.29
C PHE A 111 -9.95 -13.21 4.03
N VAL A 112 -9.42 -12.04 4.39
CA VAL A 112 -7.99 -11.75 4.33
C VAL A 112 -7.32 -12.28 5.60
N GLU A 113 -6.23 -13.01 5.41
CA GLU A 113 -5.24 -13.28 6.44
C GLU A 113 -3.94 -12.57 6.08
N TRP A 114 -3.45 -11.71 6.96
CA TRP A 114 -2.21 -10.99 6.76
C TRP A 114 -1.02 -11.87 7.10
N LYS A 115 -0.04 -11.96 6.20
CA LYS A 115 1.16 -12.77 6.33
C LYS A 115 2.39 -11.88 6.28
N ALA A 116 3.26 -11.99 7.29
CA ALA A 116 4.47 -11.17 7.36
C ALA A 116 5.38 -11.43 6.14
N VAL A 117 5.96 -10.35 5.63
CA VAL A 117 7.01 -10.36 4.61
C VAL A 117 8.35 -10.36 5.35
N ASP A 118 9.16 -11.41 5.18
CA ASP A 118 10.42 -11.59 5.92
C ASP A 118 11.49 -10.56 5.55
N ASP A 119 11.57 -10.19 4.26
CA ASP A 119 12.50 -9.18 3.74
C ASP A 119 11.73 -8.09 2.97
N PRO A 120 11.24 -7.05 3.68
CA PRO A 120 10.55 -5.93 3.03
C PRO A 120 11.37 -5.22 1.95
N HIS A 121 12.71 -5.28 2.04
CA HIS A 121 13.61 -4.65 1.06
C HIS A 121 13.82 -5.47 -0.22
N ALA A 122 13.19 -6.63 -0.35
CA ALA A 122 13.27 -7.50 -1.53
C ALA A 122 14.71 -7.83 -2.00
N ARG A 123 15.67 -7.92 -1.07
CA ARG A 123 17.11 -8.10 -1.39
C ARG A 123 17.42 -9.39 -2.15
N THR A 124 16.61 -10.42 -1.97
CA THR A 124 16.82 -11.74 -2.57
C THR A 124 15.72 -12.14 -3.55
N ARG A 125 14.50 -11.70 -3.32
CA ARG A 125 13.33 -11.99 -4.15
C ARG A 125 12.24 -10.95 -3.93
N PRO A 126 11.35 -10.71 -4.90
CA PRO A 126 10.23 -9.80 -4.76
C PRO A 126 9.40 -10.07 -3.51
N THR A 127 8.89 -9.02 -2.85
CA THR A 127 8.09 -9.11 -1.62
C THR A 127 6.92 -10.07 -1.77
N ARG A 128 6.16 -9.98 -2.88
CA ARG A 128 5.02 -10.86 -3.19
C ARG A 128 5.38 -12.34 -3.30
N ARG A 129 6.63 -12.67 -3.65
CA ARG A 129 7.11 -14.04 -3.81
C ARG A 129 7.63 -14.67 -2.51
N GLN A 130 7.64 -13.93 -1.40
CA GLN A 130 8.14 -14.42 -0.12
C GLN A 130 7.09 -15.23 0.66
N VAL A 131 5.82 -15.02 0.37
CA VAL A 131 4.70 -15.73 1.00
C VAL A 131 3.99 -16.58 -0.05
N ALA A 132 4.14 -17.91 0.04
CA ALA A 132 3.60 -18.82 -0.98
C ALA A 132 2.06 -18.79 -1.09
N SER A 133 1.37 -18.43 0.00
CA SER A 133 -0.09 -18.38 0.07
C SER A 133 -0.70 -17.01 -0.21
N TYR A 134 0.10 -16.02 -0.65
CA TYR A 134 -0.48 -14.71 -0.94
C TYR A 134 -1.54 -14.78 -2.05
N GLN A 135 -2.48 -13.85 -2.02
CA GLN A 135 -3.48 -13.68 -3.06
C GLN A 135 -2.98 -12.68 -4.10
N PRO A 136 -2.78 -13.10 -5.36
CA PRO A 136 -2.54 -12.13 -6.43
C PRO A 136 -3.76 -11.22 -6.66
N PHE A 137 -3.50 -9.92 -6.79
CA PHE A 137 -4.43 -8.91 -7.23
C PHE A 137 -3.89 -8.30 -8.53
N ALA A 138 -4.54 -8.58 -9.63
CA ALA A 138 -4.00 -8.40 -10.99
C ALA A 138 -3.89 -6.93 -11.42
N GLY A 139 -2.75 -6.30 -11.16
CA GLY A 139 -2.50 -4.88 -11.42
C GLY A 139 -3.27 -4.00 -10.43
N GLY A 140 -2.78 -3.95 -9.19
CA GLY A 140 -3.34 -3.08 -8.15
C GLY A 140 -3.17 -1.62 -8.52
N GLU A 141 -4.24 -0.85 -8.38
CA GLU A 141 -4.35 0.56 -8.73
C GLU A 141 -4.72 1.41 -7.51
N GLY A 142 -5.56 2.42 -7.70
CA GLY A 142 -5.99 3.32 -6.64
C GLY A 142 -6.57 2.60 -5.42
N ILE A 143 -6.34 3.16 -4.24
CA ILE A 143 -6.83 2.66 -2.95
C ILE A 143 -7.36 3.80 -2.10
N ALA A 144 -8.44 3.57 -1.37
CA ALA A 144 -9.01 4.51 -0.41
C ALA A 144 -9.56 3.76 0.80
N ILE A 145 -9.67 4.44 1.94
CA ILE A 145 -10.32 3.91 3.13
C ILE A 145 -11.42 4.87 3.61
N GLN A 146 -12.56 4.32 3.98
CA GLN A 146 -13.65 5.06 4.60
C GLN A 146 -14.36 4.16 5.63
N ASP A 147 -14.58 4.67 6.83
CA ASP A 147 -15.33 4.01 7.91
C ASP A 147 -14.87 2.58 8.23
N GLY A 148 -13.55 2.31 8.13
CA GLY A 148 -12.96 1.00 8.36
C GLY A 148 -13.14 0.02 7.20
N VAL A 149 -13.47 0.52 6.02
CA VAL A 149 -13.54 -0.26 4.78
C VAL A 149 -12.52 0.27 3.79
N VAL A 150 -11.66 -0.61 3.31
CA VAL A 150 -10.69 -0.33 2.25
C VAL A 150 -11.30 -0.70 0.91
N TYR A 151 -11.24 0.22 -0.03
CA TYR A 151 -11.61 0.03 -1.43
C TYR A 151 -10.37 0.15 -2.29
N PHE A 152 -10.15 -0.80 -3.18
CA PHE A 152 -9.05 -0.73 -4.15
C PHE A 152 -9.47 -1.32 -5.49
N THR A 153 -8.76 -0.94 -6.52
CA THR A 153 -9.04 -1.38 -7.88
C THR A 153 -7.91 -2.24 -8.43
N THR A 154 -8.26 -3.12 -9.38
CA THR A 154 -7.32 -3.92 -10.15
C THR A 154 -7.64 -3.80 -11.64
N LYS A 155 -6.60 -3.44 -12.45
CA LYS A 155 -6.81 -3.07 -13.87
C LYS A 155 -6.91 -4.27 -14.82
N HIS A 156 -6.23 -5.37 -14.51
CA HIS A 156 -6.18 -6.50 -15.44
C HIS A 156 -7.43 -7.39 -15.39
N ASP A 157 -8.19 -7.33 -14.31
CA ASP A 157 -9.46 -8.05 -14.15
C ASP A 157 -10.67 -7.11 -13.98
N ASN A 158 -10.44 -5.79 -14.11
CA ASN A 158 -11.46 -4.72 -14.07
C ASN A 158 -12.33 -4.74 -12.83
N ARG A 159 -11.74 -4.96 -11.63
CA ARG A 159 -12.48 -5.10 -10.38
C ARG A 159 -12.31 -3.91 -9.46
N VAL A 160 -13.37 -3.67 -8.69
CA VAL A 160 -13.33 -2.89 -7.46
C VAL A 160 -13.52 -3.84 -6.30
N TRP A 161 -12.55 -3.86 -5.40
CA TRP A 161 -12.54 -4.69 -4.21
C TRP A 161 -12.99 -3.90 -2.99
N ARG A 162 -13.62 -4.59 -2.06
CA ARG A 162 -14.02 -4.08 -0.74
C ARG A 162 -13.44 -4.99 0.34
N TYR A 163 -12.63 -4.43 1.23
CA TYR A 163 -12.06 -5.12 2.38
C TYR A 163 -12.52 -4.45 3.67
N ASP A 164 -13.26 -5.15 4.51
CA ASP A 164 -13.71 -4.67 5.82
C ASP A 164 -12.64 -5.00 6.86
N THR A 165 -12.03 -3.97 7.46
CA THR A 165 -10.87 -4.12 8.38
C THR A 165 -11.24 -4.74 9.73
N ARG A 166 -12.53 -4.73 10.10
CA ARG A 166 -13.05 -5.28 11.36
C ARG A 166 -13.33 -6.76 11.28
N SER A 167 -13.94 -7.19 10.18
CA SER A 167 -14.28 -8.60 9.93
C SER A 167 -13.23 -9.37 9.16
N ASN A 168 -12.29 -8.66 8.51
CA ASN A 168 -11.37 -9.17 7.51
C ASN A 168 -12.06 -9.71 6.25
N GLN A 169 -13.34 -9.43 6.04
CA GLN A 169 -14.08 -9.89 4.87
C GLN A 169 -13.63 -9.16 3.62
N LEU A 170 -13.47 -9.91 2.52
CA LEU A 170 -13.10 -9.41 1.20
C LEU A 170 -14.18 -9.75 0.18
N ASP A 171 -14.70 -8.73 -0.46
CA ASP A 171 -15.73 -8.84 -1.49
C ASP A 171 -15.30 -8.17 -2.80
N ILE A 172 -15.88 -8.59 -3.91
CA ILE A 172 -15.85 -7.84 -5.16
C ILE A 172 -17.08 -6.92 -5.15
N LEU A 173 -16.83 -5.61 -5.14
CA LEU A 173 -17.90 -4.62 -5.18
C LEU A 173 -18.42 -4.40 -6.60
N TYR A 174 -17.51 -4.49 -7.58
CA TYR A 174 -17.80 -4.32 -9.00
C TYR A 174 -16.85 -5.14 -9.87
N GLU A 175 -17.34 -5.74 -10.97
CA GLU A 175 -16.59 -6.41 -12.04
C GLU A 175 -17.31 -6.30 -13.38
#